data_e8b7015f649622e7f94a39af579b024c
#
_entry.id   e8b7015f649622e7f94a39af579b024c
#
_cell.length_a   1.000
_cell.length_b   1.000
_cell.length_c   1.000
_cell.angle_alpha   90.00
_cell.angle_beta   90.00
_cell.angle_gamma   90.00
#
_symmetry.space_group_name_H-M   'P 1'
#
loop_
_entity.id
_entity.type
_entity.pdbx_description
1 polymer ?
#
loop_
_entity_poly.entity_id
_entity_poly.type
_entity_poly.pdbx_seq_one_letter_code
_entity_poly.pdbx_strand_id
1 'polypeptide(L)'
;MEGVVIMHETVYELHTKKMDGIIFKIDFEKAYDKVKWQFLQQTLRMKGFSQSWCNWISNWVEGGTVSVKVNDNVGKNFRTCKGLRQGDPMSPILFNIVADMLAILIERAKADGQIRGVIPHLVDDGLSILQYADDTIIFLEHDFEQAKNMKAILCVFEHLSGLKINFHKSEIFCFGGAKEMEDQYRQLFGCNSGSFPFRYLGIPIHYRKLRNSDWKCVEDRFQRKLSTWKGKNSSYGGRLVLLNSVLSSLPMFMLSFFEIPRGVLQRLDYYRSSFFWSSDSQKKKYRLTKWDYICRPKDQGGLGVLNLDIMNRCLLSKWLFKLLNGDGLWQNLLRNKYLKGKPLSHMSHKPGTS
;
A
#
# COMPACT_ATOMS: atom_id res chain seq x y z
N MET A 1 6.51 1.81 1.36
CA MET A 1 6.31 0.42 1.83
C MET A 1 6.22 0.31 3.36
N GLU A 2 6.90 1.16 4.08
CA GLU A 2 6.90 1.24 5.55
C GLU A 2 5.50 1.51 6.13
N GLY A 3 4.71 2.34 5.44
CA GLY A 3 3.31 2.60 5.82
C GLY A 3 2.43 1.35 5.95
N VAL A 4 2.71 0.26 5.18
CA VAL A 4 1.98 -1.02 5.32
C VAL A 4 2.26 -1.66 6.68
N VAL A 5 3.51 -1.60 7.15
CA VAL A 5 3.90 -2.14 8.46
C VAL A 5 3.25 -1.32 9.57
N ILE A 6 3.35 0.03 9.48
CA ILE A 6 2.69 0.94 10.44
C ILE A 6 1.20 0.64 10.51
N MET A 7 0.55 0.56 9.35
CA MET A 7 -0.89 0.29 9.26
C MET A 7 -1.28 -1.03 9.91
N HIS A 8 -0.54 -2.10 9.60
CA HIS A 8 -0.81 -3.43 10.15
C HIS A 8 -0.63 -3.46 11.67
N GLU A 9 0.44 -2.86 12.16
CA GLU A 9 0.74 -2.80 13.60
C GLU A 9 -0.27 -1.93 14.36
N THR A 10 -0.73 -0.83 13.75
CA THR A 10 -1.74 0.05 14.33
C THR A 10 -3.09 -0.66 14.45
N VAL A 11 -3.54 -1.32 13.38
CA VAL A 11 -4.81 -2.09 13.38
C VAL A 11 -4.76 -3.23 14.41
N TYR A 12 -3.62 -3.92 14.48
CA TYR A 12 -3.41 -4.97 15.48
C TYR A 12 -3.49 -4.43 16.91
N GLU A 13 -2.85 -3.28 17.17
CA GLU A 13 -2.80 -2.64 18.49
C GLU A 13 -4.19 -2.19 18.95
N LEU A 14 -4.90 -1.44 18.09
CA LEU A 14 -6.27 -0.99 18.38
C LEU A 14 -7.20 -2.16 18.68
N HIS A 15 -7.13 -3.23 17.89
CA HIS A 15 -8.01 -4.38 18.07
C HIS A 15 -7.66 -5.20 19.33
N THR A 16 -6.36 -5.52 19.52
CA THR A 16 -5.92 -6.44 20.59
C THR A 16 -6.01 -5.80 21.96
N LYS A 17 -5.70 -4.51 22.06
CA LYS A 17 -5.82 -3.76 23.34
C LYS A 17 -7.21 -3.18 23.54
N LYS A 18 -8.16 -3.43 22.64
CA LYS A 18 -9.52 -2.86 22.69
C LYS A 18 -9.51 -1.33 22.85
N MET A 19 -8.58 -0.68 22.18
CA MET A 19 -8.47 0.77 22.22
C MET A 19 -9.55 1.43 21.37
N ASP A 20 -9.99 2.58 21.79
CA ASP A 20 -10.92 3.41 21.06
C ASP A 20 -10.18 4.15 19.94
N GLY A 21 -10.80 4.23 18.76
CA GLY A 21 -10.20 4.96 17.65
C GLY A 21 -10.93 4.73 16.35
N ILE A 22 -10.59 5.60 15.40
CA ILE A 22 -11.20 5.64 14.08
C ILE A 22 -10.10 5.63 13.04
N ILE A 23 -10.25 4.80 12.03
CA ILE A 23 -9.43 4.80 10.82
C ILE A 23 -10.31 5.21 9.66
N PHE A 24 -9.97 6.29 8.98
CA PHE A 24 -10.68 6.78 7.81
C PHE A 24 -9.80 6.67 6.58
N LYS A 25 -10.13 5.72 5.70
CA LYS A 25 -9.45 5.51 4.43
C LYS A 25 -10.10 6.37 3.35
N ILE A 26 -9.35 7.33 2.85
CA ILE A 26 -9.80 8.30 1.85
C ILE A 26 -9.50 7.80 0.44
N ASP A 27 -10.47 7.97 -0.46
CA ASP A 27 -10.32 7.82 -1.91
C ASP A 27 -10.52 9.19 -2.57
N PHE A 28 -9.57 9.64 -3.39
CA PHE A 28 -9.70 10.89 -4.13
C PHE A 28 -10.27 10.68 -5.52
N GLU A 29 -11.18 11.56 -5.95
CA GLU A 29 -11.72 11.53 -7.31
C GLU A 29 -10.70 12.04 -8.33
N LYS A 30 -10.17 11.15 -9.18
CA LYS A 30 -9.25 11.54 -10.26
C LYS A 30 -8.17 12.53 -9.77
N ALA A 31 -7.43 12.13 -8.72
CA ALA A 31 -6.55 13.00 -7.96
C ALA A 31 -5.64 13.87 -8.82
N TYR A 32 -4.95 13.30 -9.80
CA TYR A 32 -4.08 14.04 -10.70
C TYR A 32 -4.81 15.10 -11.54
N ASP A 33 -6.02 14.80 -12.00
CA ASP A 33 -6.78 15.69 -12.92
C ASP A 33 -7.40 16.89 -12.18
N LYS A 34 -7.46 16.85 -10.85
CA LYS A 34 -8.16 17.86 -10.04
C LYS A 34 -7.26 18.92 -9.44
N VAL A 35 -5.96 18.72 -9.38
CA VAL A 35 -5.00 19.66 -8.77
C VAL A 35 -5.16 21.05 -9.35
N LYS A 36 -5.44 22.04 -8.51
CA LYS A 36 -5.47 23.45 -8.90
C LYS A 36 -4.06 24.00 -9.03
N TRP A 37 -3.73 24.58 -10.17
CA TRP A 37 -2.38 25.13 -10.42
C TRP A 37 -2.03 26.29 -9.50
N GLN A 38 -3.02 27.12 -9.13
CA GLN A 38 -2.80 28.20 -8.17
C GLN A 38 -2.35 27.67 -6.81
N PHE A 39 -2.98 26.60 -6.32
CA PHE A 39 -2.59 25.96 -5.07
C PHE A 39 -1.19 25.32 -5.17
N LEU A 40 -0.89 24.65 -6.28
CA LEU A 40 0.45 24.13 -6.56
C LEU A 40 1.49 25.26 -6.49
N GLN A 41 1.27 26.39 -7.16
CA GLN A 41 2.17 27.53 -7.15
C GLN A 41 2.37 28.11 -5.74
N GLN A 42 1.29 28.25 -4.98
CA GLN A 42 1.36 28.71 -3.59
C GLN A 42 2.16 27.72 -2.72
N THR A 43 1.90 26.43 -2.88
CA THR A 43 2.62 25.36 -2.14
C THR A 43 4.11 25.37 -2.44
N LEU A 44 4.52 25.52 -3.70
CA LEU A 44 5.91 25.61 -4.09
C LEU A 44 6.60 26.80 -3.41
N ARG A 45 5.96 27.98 -3.39
CA ARG A 45 6.51 29.18 -2.70
C ARG A 45 6.63 28.95 -1.19
N MET A 46 5.60 28.37 -0.56
CA MET A 46 5.61 28.04 0.88
C MET A 46 6.72 27.05 1.26
N LYS A 47 7.07 26.15 0.35
CA LYS A 47 8.18 25.18 0.53
C LYS A 47 9.55 25.77 0.17
N GLY A 48 9.64 27.05 -0.19
CA GLY A 48 10.90 27.75 -0.42
C GLY A 48 11.49 27.57 -1.84
N PHE A 49 10.73 27.09 -2.80
CA PHE A 49 11.18 27.04 -4.20
C PHE A 49 11.38 28.45 -4.78
N SER A 50 12.44 28.66 -5.57
CA SER A 50 12.73 29.94 -6.19
C SER A 50 11.63 30.39 -7.15
N GLN A 51 11.48 31.70 -7.36
CA GLN A 51 10.49 32.24 -8.30
C GLN A 51 10.74 31.72 -9.73
N SER A 52 11.99 31.58 -10.15
CA SER A 52 12.33 31.01 -11.46
C SER A 52 11.81 29.58 -11.61
N TRP A 53 11.99 28.75 -10.58
CA TRP A 53 11.45 27.39 -10.57
C TRP A 53 9.91 27.38 -10.63
N CYS A 54 9.25 28.21 -9.82
CA CYS A 54 7.80 28.36 -9.85
C CYS A 54 7.29 28.76 -11.24
N ASN A 55 7.96 29.68 -11.92
CA ASN A 55 7.61 30.10 -13.27
C ASN A 55 7.79 28.96 -14.30
N TRP A 56 8.86 28.16 -14.18
CA TRP A 56 9.06 27.00 -15.05
C TRP A 56 7.93 25.98 -14.88
N ILE A 57 7.57 25.67 -13.65
CA ILE A 57 6.45 24.75 -13.36
C ILE A 57 5.12 25.32 -13.88
N SER A 58 4.85 26.62 -13.72
CA SER A 58 3.66 27.27 -14.29
C SER A 58 3.57 27.06 -15.81
N ASN A 59 4.64 27.44 -16.51
CA ASN A 59 4.70 27.28 -17.97
C ASN A 59 4.53 25.82 -18.39
N TRP A 60 5.08 24.89 -17.62
CA TRP A 60 5.00 23.46 -17.91
C TRP A 60 3.60 22.88 -17.72
N VAL A 61 2.88 23.24 -16.63
CA VAL A 61 1.52 22.75 -16.40
C VAL A 61 0.49 23.44 -17.32
N GLU A 62 0.64 24.74 -17.57
CA GLU A 62 -0.30 25.57 -18.34
C GLU A 62 -0.09 25.45 -19.86
N GLY A 63 1.11 25.12 -20.31
CA GLY A 63 1.49 25.04 -21.73
C GLY A 63 0.87 23.85 -22.50
N GLY A 64 0.12 23.00 -21.85
CA GLY A 64 -0.42 21.79 -22.47
C GLY A 64 -1.76 21.97 -23.17
N THR A 65 -1.87 21.33 -24.33
CA THR A 65 -3.16 21.14 -25.02
C THR A 65 -3.53 19.68 -25.06
N VAL A 66 -4.82 19.39 -25.02
CA VAL A 66 -5.39 18.04 -25.08
C VAL A 66 -6.42 17.98 -26.18
N SER A 67 -6.53 16.85 -26.86
CA SER A 67 -7.62 16.55 -27.80
C SER A 67 -8.26 15.22 -27.43
N VAL A 68 -9.53 15.08 -27.73
CA VAL A 68 -10.29 13.83 -27.52
C VAL A 68 -10.31 13.04 -28.82
N LYS A 69 -9.93 11.77 -28.76
CA LYS A 69 -10.04 10.82 -29.88
C LYS A 69 -11.35 10.03 -29.73
N VAL A 70 -12.23 10.16 -30.72
CA VAL A 70 -13.49 9.42 -30.80
C VAL A 70 -13.55 8.69 -32.14
N ASN A 71 -13.74 7.37 -32.11
CA ASN A 71 -13.79 6.52 -33.32
C ASN A 71 -12.65 6.80 -34.31
N ASP A 72 -11.41 6.85 -33.82
CA ASP A 72 -10.18 7.14 -34.55
C ASP A 72 -10.05 8.60 -35.11
N ASN A 73 -11.05 9.44 -34.97
CA ASN A 73 -10.98 10.87 -35.30
C ASN A 73 -10.50 11.68 -34.10
N VAL A 74 -9.47 12.51 -34.32
CA VAL A 74 -8.93 13.43 -33.31
C VAL A 74 -9.69 14.73 -33.37
N GLY A 75 -10.35 15.10 -32.28
CA GLY A 75 -11.08 16.37 -32.14
C GLY A 75 -10.16 17.60 -32.04
N LYS A 76 -10.75 18.77 -31.93
CA LYS A 76 -10.00 20.04 -31.78
C LYS A 76 -9.23 20.04 -30.45
N ASN A 77 -8.03 20.61 -30.47
CA ASN A 77 -7.22 20.83 -29.28
C ASN A 77 -7.88 21.88 -28.37
N PHE A 78 -7.86 21.64 -27.07
CA PHE A 78 -8.26 22.61 -26.06
C PHE A 78 -7.21 22.68 -24.94
N ARG A 79 -7.15 23.80 -24.25
CA ARG A 79 -6.27 23.97 -23.08
C ARG A 79 -6.92 23.45 -21.82
N THR A 80 -6.17 22.80 -20.97
CA THR A 80 -6.58 22.45 -19.62
C THR A 80 -6.45 23.67 -18.71
N CYS A 81 -7.23 23.74 -17.63
CA CYS A 81 -7.18 24.82 -16.63
C CYS A 81 -6.79 24.34 -15.23
N LYS A 82 -6.54 23.06 -15.07
CA LYS A 82 -6.10 22.38 -13.85
C LYS A 82 -5.60 20.98 -14.17
N GLY A 83 -5.04 20.31 -13.17
CA GLY A 83 -4.60 18.92 -13.24
C GLY A 83 -3.14 18.78 -13.61
N LEU A 84 -2.61 17.61 -13.31
CA LEU A 84 -1.26 17.15 -13.65
C LEU A 84 -1.37 16.00 -14.66
N ARG A 85 -0.49 15.96 -15.63
CA ARG A 85 -0.55 14.96 -16.72
C ARG A 85 -0.18 13.59 -16.18
N GLN A 86 -1.06 12.61 -16.37
CA GLN A 86 -0.76 11.21 -16.06
C GLN A 86 0.28 10.67 -17.04
N GLY A 87 1.29 9.99 -16.52
CA GLY A 87 2.41 9.46 -17.31
C GLY A 87 3.60 10.41 -17.50
N ASP A 88 3.48 11.65 -17.08
CA ASP A 88 4.60 12.59 -17.09
C ASP A 88 5.50 12.38 -15.85
N PRO A 89 6.85 12.35 -15.99
CA PRO A 89 7.77 12.08 -14.88
C PRO A 89 7.70 13.10 -13.72
N MET A 90 7.36 14.37 -14.00
CA MET A 90 7.26 15.43 -12.98
C MET A 90 5.95 15.38 -12.22
N SER A 91 4.87 14.89 -12.82
CA SER A 91 3.53 14.87 -12.22
C SER A 91 3.47 14.18 -10.86
N PRO A 92 4.08 13.01 -10.62
CA PRO A 92 4.09 12.38 -9.31
C PRO A 92 4.78 13.22 -8.23
N ILE A 93 5.87 13.91 -8.58
CA ILE A 93 6.61 14.76 -7.64
C ILE A 93 5.74 15.96 -7.25
N LEU A 94 5.17 16.64 -8.23
CA LEU A 94 4.29 17.79 -7.99
C LEU A 94 3.03 17.40 -7.22
N PHE A 95 2.47 16.23 -7.52
CA PHE A 95 1.34 15.70 -6.79
C PHE A 95 1.68 15.47 -5.32
N ASN A 96 2.81 14.84 -5.02
CA ASN A 96 3.26 14.61 -3.65
C ASN A 96 3.48 15.94 -2.89
N ILE A 97 4.02 16.96 -3.54
CA ILE A 97 4.19 18.29 -2.95
C ILE A 97 2.84 18.90 -2.54
N VAL A 98 1.81 18.75 -3.39
CA VAL A 98 0.44 19.22 -3.11
C VAL A 98 -0.21 18.39 -2.01
N ALA A 99 -0.08 17.06 -2.09
CA ALA A 99 -0.70 16.14 -1.14
C ALA A 99 -0.13 16.28 0.28
N ASP A 100 1.17 16.56 0.40
CA ASP A 100 1.87 16.81 1.68
C ASP A 100 1.28 17.99 2.48
N MET A 101 0.61 18.93 1.81
CA MET A 101 -0.07 20.03 2.50
C MET A 101 -1.19 19.54 3.41
N LEU A 102 -1.85 18.43 3.10
CA LEU A 102 -2.84 17.83 4.01
C LEU A 102 -2.20 17.35 5.31
N ALA A 103 -1.04 16.70 5.22
CA ALA A 103 -0.31 16.27 6.41
C ALA A 103 0.11 17.47 7.26
N ILE A 104 0.58 18.56 6.63
CA ILE A 104 0.94 19.81 7.33
C ILE A 104 -0.27 20.43 8.05
N LEU A 105 -1.44 20.45 7.42
CA LEU A 105 -2.66 20.96 8.05
C LEU A 105 -3.07 20.11 9.26
N ILE A 106 -2.99 18.80 9.14
CA ILE A 106 -3.29 17.85 10.22
C ILE A 106 -2.31 18.02 11.38
N GLU A 107 -1.01 18.13 11.11
CA GLU A 107 0.01 18.32 12.15
C GLU A 107 -0.16 19.67 12.87
N ARG A 108 -0.53 20.73 12.19
CA ARG A 108 -0.88 22.02 12.83
C ARG A 108 -2.10 21.87 13.73
N ALA A 109 -3.16 21.21 13.25
CA ALA A 109 -4.35 21.00 14.07
C ALA A 109 -4.06 20.12 15.31
N LYS A 110 -3.08 19.18 15.23
CA LYS A 110 -2.58 18.46 16.39
C LYS A 110 -1.86 19.38 17.37
N ALA A 111 -0.94 20.18 16.87
CA ALA A 111 -0.20 21.15 17.71
C ALA A 111 -1.13 22.12 18.44
N ASP A 112 -2.24 22.52 17.79
CA ASP A 112 -3.28 23.38 18.37
C ASP A 112 -4.27 22.60 19.28
N GLY A 113 -4.09 21.29 19.47
CA GLY A 113 -4.95 20.44 20.30
C GLY A 113 -6.34 20.17 19.72
N GLN A 114 -6.59 20.51 18.47
CA GLN A 114 -7.89 20.35 17.80
C GLN A 114 -8.19 18.90 17.43
N ILE A 115 -7.16 18.08 17.23
CA ILE A 115 -7.24 16.67 16.92
C ILE A 115 -6.12 15.89 17.62
N ARG A 116 -6.34 14.59 17.86
CA ARG A 116 -5.35 13.67 18.40
C ARG A 116 -5.27 12.42 17.56
N GLY A 117 -4.05 11.90 17.44
CA GLY A 117 -3.80 10.63 16.73
C GLY A 117 -4.00 9.42 17.63
N VAL A 118 -4.15 8.25 17.04
CA VAL A 118 -4.24 6.97 17.76
C VAL A 118 -2.87 6.49 18.27
N ILE A 119 -2.86 5.55 19.20
CA ILE A 119 -1.66 4.88 19.76
C ILE A 119 -0.54 5.81 20.27
N PRO A 120 -0.85 6.83 21.10
CA PRO A 120 0.16 7.78 21.59
C PRO A 120 1.27 7.14 22.42
N HIS A 121 1.05 5.95 22.97
CA HIS A 121 2.05 5.18 23.71
C HIS A 121 3.11 4.50 22.84
N LEU A 122 2.92 4.47 21.51
CA LEU A 122 3.87 3.90 20.53
C LEU A 122 4.45 4.95 19.59
N VAL A 123 3.71 6.00 19.33
CA VAL A 123 4.09 7.10 18.44
C VAL A 123 3.88 8.40 19.21
N ASP A 124 4.92 9.20 19.33
CA ASP A 124 4.85 10.49 19.99
C ASP A 124 3.71 11.33 19.36
N ASP A 125 2.89 11.94 20.19
CA ASP A 125 1.68 12.69 19.82
C ASP A 125 0.62 11.87 19.05
N GLY A 126 0.76 10.56 18.97
CA GLY A 126 -0.14 9.64 18.25
C GLY A 126 -0.02 9.71 16.73
N LEU A 127 -0.42 8.63 16.09
CA LEU A 127 -0.48 8.52 14.63
C LEU A 127 -1.77 9.17 14.12
N SER A 128 -1.65 10.15 13.20
CA SER A 128 -2.81 10.89 12.65
C SER A 128 -3.01 10.68 11.16
N ILE A 129 -1.95 10.45 10.39
CA ILE A 129 -2.02 10.28 8.94
C ILE A 129 -0.95 9.31 8.43
N LEU A 130 -1.34 8.50 7.46
CA LEU A 130 -0.44 7.78 6.56
C LEU A 130 -0.80 8.14 5.13
N GLN A 131 0.19 8.60 4.37
CA GLN A 131 -0.02 9.04 3.00
C GLN A 131 0.99 8.40 2.07
N TYR A 132 0.50 7.92 0.93
CA TYR A 132 1.32 7.42 -0.16
C TYR A 132 0.66 7.80 -1.49
N ALA A 133 1.15 8.88 -2.11
CA ALA A 133 0.52 9.52 -3.25
C ALA A 133 -0.96 9.86 -2.94
N ASP A 134 -1.90 9.31 -3.68
CA ASP A 134 -3.35 9.48 -3.49
C ASP A 134 -3.95 8.58 -2.41
N ASP A 135 -3.28 7.47 -2.06
CA ASP A 135 -3.72 6.61 -0.95
C ASP A 135 -3.48 7.29 0.40
N THR A 136 -4.53 7.79 1.01
CA THR A 136 -4.48 8.52 2.29
C THR A 136 -5.33 7.82 3.35
N ILE A 137 -4.75 7.62 4.52
CA ILE A 137 -5.44 7.06 5.69
C ILE A 137 -5.26 8.02 6.86
N ILE A 138 -6.36 8.39 7.49
CA ILE A 138 -6.42 9.25 8.66
C ILE A 138 -6.76 8.41 9.88
N PHE A 139 -6.16 8.76 11.02
CA PHE A 139 -6.37 8.13 12.30
C PHE A 139 -6.81 9.20 13.30
N LEU A 140 -7.85 8.91 14.06
CA LEU A 140 -8.42 9.80 15.06
C LEU A 140 -8.75 9.02 16.34
N GLU A 141 -8.57 9.64 17.49
CA GLU A 141 -9.18 9.16 18.72
C GLU A 141 -10.71 9.16 18.61
N HIS A 142 -11.35 8.40 19.50
CA HIS A 142 -12.80 8.39 19.61
C HIS A 142 -13.29 9.67 20.30
N ASP A 143 -13.46 10.72 19.50
CA ASP A 143 -13.99 12.03 19.92
C ASP A 143 -14.74 12.64 18.73
N PHE A 144 -16.03 12.95 18.94
CA PHE A 144 -16.89 13.42 17.85
C PHE A 144 -16.56 14.87 17.45
N GLU A 145 -16.10 15.73 18.39
CA GLU A 145 -15.69 17.10 18.07
C GLU A 145 -14.38 17.09 17.25
N GLN A 146 -13.43 16.24 17.61
CA GLN A 146 -12.21 16.06 16.80
C GLN A 146 -12.52 15.55 15.40
N ALA A 147 -13.50 14.67 15.26
CA ALA A 147 -13.96 14.20 13.95
C ALA A 147 -14.59 15.33 13.12
N LYS A 148 -15.35 16.25 13.73
CA LYS A 148 -15.87 17.46 13.07
C LYS A 148 -14.72 18.38 12.61
N ASN A 149 -13.72 18.61 13.47
CA ASN A 149 -12.54 19.38 13.14
C ASN A 149 -11.81 18.79 11.94
N MET A 150 -11.61 17.46 11.93
CA MET A 150 -11.01 16.76 10.80
C MET A 150 -11.85 16.94 9.52
N LYS A 151 -13.18 16.82 9.60
CA LYS A 151 -14.05 17.05 8.45
C LYS A 151 -13.89 18.46 7.90
N ALA A 152 -13.79 19.47 8.76
CA ALA A 152 -13.56 20.85 8.35
C ALA A 152 -12.20 21.02 7.65
N ILE A 153 -11.13 20.43 8.20
CA ILE A 153 -9.78 20.42 7.57
C ILE A 153 -9.84 19.81 6.17
N LEU A 154 -10.51 18.66 6.02
CA LEU A 154 -10.67 18.01 4.73
C LEU A 154 -11.46 18.88 3.73
N CYS A 155 -12.54 19.52 4.15
CA CYS A 155 -13.30 20.43 3.30
C CYS A 155 -12.46 21.65 2.85
N VAL A 156 -11.68 22.22 3.76
CA VAL A 156 -10.75 23.32 3.43
C VAL A 156 -9.70 22.86 2.42
N PHE A 157 -9.09 21.69 2.66
CA PHE A 157 -8.10 21.10 1.76
C PHE A 157 -8.67 20.84 0.36
N GLU A 158 -9.89 20.27 0.27
CA GLU A 158 -10.59 20.08 -1.02
C GLU A 158 -10.79 21.40 -1.75
N HIS A 159 -11.24 22.42 -1.01
CA HIS A 159 -11.51 23.72 -1.60
C HIS A 159 -10.25 24.40 -2.13
N LEU A 160 -9.16 24.35 -1.38
CA LEU A 160 -7.88 24.97 -1.75
C LEU A 160 -7.18 24.19 -2.87
N SER A 161 -6.99 22.89 -2.70
CA SER A 161 -6.20 22.05 -3.59
C SER A 161 -6.93 21.65 -4.87
N GLY A 162 -8.27 21.56 -4.81
CA GLY A 162 -9.12 20.95 -5.83
C GLY A 162 -9.19 19.42 -5.76
N LEU A 163 -8.42 18.79 -4.84
CA LEU A 163 -8.44 17.34 -4.63
C LEU A 163 -9.74 16.94 -3.92
N LYS A 164 -10.70 16.49 -4.69
CA LYS A 164 -12.02 16.13 -4.18
C LYS A 164 -12.04 14.73 -3.60
N ILE A 165 -12.54 14.59 -2.38
CA ILE A 165 -12.71 13.29 -1.73
C ILE A 165 -13.95 12.59 -2.27
N ASN A 166 -13.81 11.33 -2.65
CA ASN A 166 -14.92 10.45 -2.99
C ASN A 166 -15.45 9.77 -1.73
N PHE A 167 -16.33 10.43 -1.03
CA PHE A 167 -16.87 9.89 0.22
C PHE A 167 -17.59 8.55 0.05
N HIS A 168 -18.24 8.31 -1.10
CA HIS A 168 -18.91 7.01 -1.36
C HIS A 168 -17.94 5.83 -1.52
N LYS A 169 -16.70 6.09 -1.92
CA LYS A 169 -15.64 5.06 -2.00
C LYS A 169 -14.73 5.06 -0.78
N SER A 170 -14.81 6.10 0.03
CA SER A 170 -14.07 6.18 1.28
C SER A 170 -14.72 5.28 2.33
N GLU A 171 -13.90 4.71 3.20
CA GLU A 171 -14.32 3.73 4.19
C GLU A 171 -13.87 4.15 5.59
N ILE A 172 -14.75 3.95 6.58
CA ILE A 172 -14.43 4.18 7.99
C ILE A 172 -14.39 2.86 8.75
N PHE A 173 -13.45 2.73 9.67
CA PHE A 173 -13.27 1.57 10.54
C PHE A 173 -13.24 2.06 11.97
N CYS A 174 -14.22 1.64 12.78
CA CYS A 174 -14.34 2.02 14.18
C CYS A 174 -13.83 0.92 15.10
N PHE A 175 -13.12 1.30 16.17
CA PHE A 175 -12.56 0.41 17.17
C PHE A 175 -13.03 0.81 18.56
N GLY A 176 -13.12 -0.19 19.48
CA GLY A 176 -13.56 0.06 20.85
C GLY A 176 -14.94 0.69 20.93
N GLY A 177 -15.10 1.72 21.78
CA GLY A 177 -16.32 2.49 21.96
C GLY A 177 -16.76 3.28 20.72
N ALA A 178 -15.86 3.58 19.78
CA ALA A 178 -16.21 4.24 18.53
C ALA A 178 -17.21 3.43 17.67
N LYS A 179 -17.32 2.11 17.89
CA LYS A 179 -18.29 1.25 17.19
C LYS A 179 -19.75 1.59 17.54
N GLU A 180 -20.00 2.05 18.75
CA GLU A 180 -21.35 2.44 19.18
C GLU A 180 -21.83 3.71 18.47
N MET A 181 -20.88 4.54 18.03
CA MET A 181 -21.15 5.77 17.30
C MET A 181 -20.83 5.69 15.81
N GLU A 182 -20.62 4.49 15.25
CA GLU A 182 -20.21 4.31 13.86
C GLU A 182 -21.16 4.97 12.86
N ASP A 183 -22.48 4.89 13.07
CA ASP A 183 -23.45 5.54 12.20
C ASP A 183 -23.36 7.07 12.23
N GLN A 184 -23.05 7.67 13.38
CA GLN A 184 -22.84 9.11 13.49
C GLN A 184 -21.58 9.56 12.72
N TYR A 185 -20.49 8.79 12.84
CA TYR A 185 -19.26 9.06 12.08
C TYR A 185 -19.49 8.88 10.58
N ARG A 186 -20.23 7.84 10.18
CA ARG A 186 -20.58 7.61 8.77
C ARG A 186 -21.39 8.77 8.20
N GLN A 187 -22.37 9.28 8.95
CA GLN A 187 -23.18 10.45 8.56
C GLN A 187 -22.31 11.72 8.47
N LEU A 188 -21.43 11.96 9.45
CA LEU A 188 -20.53 13.10 9.48
C LEU A 188 -19.62 13.13 8.24
N PHE A 189 -18.96 12.02 7.93
CA PHE A 189 -18.05 11.93 6.78
C PHE A 189 -18.76 11.65 5.46
N GLY A 190 -19.98 11.14 5.47
CA GLY A 190 -20.72 10.75 4.27
C GLY A 190 -20.12 9.52 3.58
N CYS A 191 -19.57 8.58 4.35
CA CYS A 191 -18.82 7.42 3.84
C CYS A 191 -19.45 6.09 4.28
N ASN A 192 -18.92 4.99 3.76
CA ASN A 192 -19.36 3.64 4.11
C ASN A 192 -18.54 3.07 5.27
N SER A 193 -19.14 2.10 5.99
CA SER A 193 -18.41 1.27 6.94
C SER A 193 -17.49 0.31 6.19
N GLY A 194 -16.24 0.23 6.63
CA GLY A 194 -15.26 -0.69 6.09
C GLY A 194 -15.29 -2.06 6.78
N SER A 195 -14.85 -3.09 6.09
CA SER A 195 -14.75 -4.45 6.63
C SER A 195 -13.34 -5.01 6.49
N PHE A 196 -12.93 -5.88 7.43
CA PHE A 196 -11.65 -6.57 7.36
C PHE A 196 -11.76 -7.92 6.62
N PRO A 197 -10.77 -8.27 5.77
CA PRO A 197 -9.56 -7.51 5.44
C PRO A 197 -9.85 -6.41 4.41
N PHE A 198 -9.30 -5.22 4.60
CA PHE A 198 -9.26 -4.20 3.55
C PHE A 198 -7.89 -4.14 2.88
N ARG A 199 -7.79 -3.47 1.75
CA ARG A 199 -6.52 -3.34 1.01
C ARG A 199 -5.91 -1.97 1.19
N TYR A 200 -4.63 -1.96 1.53
CA TYR A 200 -3.78 -0.77 1.52
C TYR A 200 -2.52 -1.03 0.69
N LEU A 201 -2.27 -0.22 -0.32
CA LEU A 201 -1.17 -0.41 -1.28
C LEU A 201 -1.11 -1.83 -1.88
N GLY A 202 -2.28 -2.43 -2.13
CA GLY A 202 -2.40 -3.78 -2.67
C GLY A 202 -2.19 -4.93 -1.66
N ILE A 203 -1.85 -4.63 -0.41
CA ILE A 203 -1.67 -5.59 0.68
C ILE A 203 -2.96 -5.70 1.51
N PRO A 204 -3.41 -6.92 1.85
CA PRO A 204 -4.54 -7.10 2.76
C PRO A 204 -4.12 -6.75 4.19
N ILE A 205 -4.85 -5.84 4.81
CA ILE A 205 -4.68 -5.44 6.22
C ILE A 205 -5.72 -6.16 7.07
N HIS A 206 -5.27 -6.78 8.14
CA HIS A 206 -6.13 -7.46 9.11
C HIS A 206 -5.53 -7.35 10.52
N TYR A 207 -6.37 -7.39 11.56
CA TYR A 207 -5.94 -7.44 12.97
C TYR A 207 -5.45 -8.83 13.42
N ARG A 208 -5.53 -9.84 12.58
CA ARG A 208 -5.05 -11.22 12.82
C ARG A 208 -4.02 -11.65 11.78
N LYS A 209 -3.27 -12.71 12.09
CA LYS A 209 -2.40 -13.38 11.12
C LYS A 209 -3.20 -13.81 9.88
N LEU A 210 -2.65 -13.58 8.69
CA LEU A 210 -3.29 -13.94 7.43
C LEU A 210 -3.49 -15.47 7.34
N ARG A 211 -4.70 -15.88 6.96
CA ARG A 211 -5.06 -17.28 6.71
C ARG A 211 -4.79 -17.64 5.24
N ASN A 212 -4.82 -18.94 4.93
CA ASN A 212 -4.67 -19.42 3.56
C ASN A 212 -5.65 -18.74 2.57
N SER A 213 -6.88 -18.44 3.00
CA SER A 213 -7.87 -17.72 2.19
C SER A 213 -7.43 -16.31 1.77
N ASP A 214 -6.66 -15.64 2.59
CA ASP A 214 -6.22 -14.26 2.33
C ASP A 214 -5.15 -14.20 1.22
N TRP A 215 -4.51 -15.36 0.92
CA TRP A 215 -3.56 -15.55 -0.17
C TRP A 215 -4.20 -15.92 -1.50
N LYS A 216 -5.52 -16.11 -1.54
CA LYS A 216 -6.24 -16.50 -2.77
C LYS A 216 -5.97 -15.56 -3.93
N CYS A 217 -5.81 -14.27 -3.65
CA CYS A 217 -5.48 -13.28 -4.70
C CYS A 217 -4.16 -13.57 -5.42
N VAL A 218 -3.18 -14.19 -4.75
CA VAL A 218 -1.91 -14.63 -5.35
C VAL A 218 -2.15 -15.89 -6.17
N GLU A 219 -2.87 -16.87 -5.63
CA GLU A 219 -3.21 -18.11 -6.33
C GLU A 219 -4.00 -17.83 -7.61
N ASP A 220 -4.98 -16.93 -7.58
CA ASP A 220 -5.77 -16.51 -8.74
C ASP A 220 -4.89 -15.86 -9.83
N ARG A 221 -3.84 -15.11 -9.44
CA ARG A 221 -2.87 -14.58 -10.40
C ARG A 221 -2.06 -15.69 -11.06
N PHE A 222 -1.64 -16.70 -10.31
CA PHE A 222 -0.99 -17.89 -10.87
C PHE A 222 -1.90 -18.59 -11.88
N GLN A 223 -3.13 -18.87 -11.50
CA GLN A 223 -4.09 -19.57 -12.37
C GLN A 223 -4.36 -18.79 -13.65
N ARG A 224 -4.55 -17.47 -13.58
CA ARG A 224 -4.74 -16.62 -14.76
C ARG A 224 -3.55 -16.65 -15.71
N LYS A 225 -2.32 -16.57 -15.19
CA LYS A 225 -1.12 -16.67 -16.03
C LYS A 225 -0.96 -18.06 -16.66
N LEU A 226 -1.18 -19.10 -15.86
CA LEU A 226 -1.10 -20.48 -16.33
C LEU A 226 -2.16 -20.79 -17.38
N SER A 227 -3.41 -20.30 -17.24
CA SER A 227 -4.47 -20.50 -18.25
C SER A 227 -4.13 -19.84 -19.59
N THR A 228 -3.49 -18.66 -19.55
CA THR A 228 -3.02 -17.97 -20.77
C THR A 228 -1.92 -18.74 -21.50
N TRP A 229 -1.11 -19.53 -20.77
CA TRP A 229 0.01 -20.29 -21.35
C TRP A 229 -0.33 -21.75 -21.69
N LYS A 230 -1.54 -22.20 -21.34
CA LYS A 230 -2.02 -23.55 -21.73
C LYS A 230 -2.08 -23.68 -23.26
N GLY A 231 -1.51 -24.78 -23.76
CA GLY A 231 -1.51 -25.08 -25.20
C GLY A 231 -0.40 -24.42 -26.00
N LYS A 232 0.46 -23.60 -25.42
CA LYS A 232 1.66 -23.10 -26.12
C LYS A 232 2.78 -24.14 -26.05
N ASN A 233 3.26 -24.59 -27.19
CA ASN A 233 4.41 -25.49 -27.35
C ASN A 233 5.71 -24.77 -26.95
N SER A 234 5.93 -24.54 -25.66
CA SER A 234 7.19 -23.99 -25.17
C SER A 234 8.16 -25.09 -24.77
N SER A 235 9.43 -24.93 -25.15
CA SER A 235 10.52 -25.83 -24.74
C SER A 235 10.71 -25.80 -23.22
N TYR A 236 11.43 -26.78 -22.67
CA TYR A 236 11.80 -26.77 -21.25
C TYR A 236 12.57 -25.51 -20.85
N GLY A 237 13.47 -25.01 -21.72
CA GLY A 237 14.18 -23.76 -21.51
C GLY A 237 13.23 -22.55 -21.45
N GLY A 238 12.29 -22.47 -22.37
CA GLY A 238 11.28 -21.40 -22.36
C GLY A 238 10.40 -21.41 -21.12
N ARG A 239 10.00 -22.60 -20.64
CA ARG A 239 9.26 -22.74 -19.38
C ARG A 239 10.10 -22.36 -18.16
N LEU A 240 11.38 -22.68 -18.15
CA LEU A 240 12.29 -22.28 -17.07
C LEU A 240 12.40 -20.74 -16.99
N VAL A 241 12.51 -20.08 -18.14
CA VAL A 241 12.53 -18.60 -18.20
C VAL A 241 11.22 -18.01 -17.67
N LEU A 242 10.05 -18.49 -18.14
CA LEU A 242 8.75 -18.01 -17.66
C LEU A 242 8.52 -18.29 -16.16
N LEU A 243 8.98 -19.45 -15.69
CA LEU A 243 8.92 -19.84 -14.29
C LEU A 243 9.69 -18.84 -13.42
N ASN A 244 10.92 -18.50 -13.80
CA ASN A 244 11.78 -17.61 -13.03
C ASN A 244 11.35 -16.14 -13.16
N SER A 245 11.06 -15.67 -14.36
CA SER A 245 10.76 -14.24 -14.61
C SER A 245 9.34 -13.85 -14.20
N VAL A 246 8.37 -14.74 -14.33
CA VAL A 246 6.96 -14.40 -14.09
C VAL A 246 6.39 -15.13 -12.87
N LEU A 247 6.33 -16.47 -12.88
CA LEU A 247 5.66 -17.19 -11.79
C LEU A 247 6.34 -16.99 -10.44
N SER A 248 7.65 -16.92 -10.41
CA SER A 248 8.38 -16.69 -9.15
C SER A 248 8.24 -15.25 -8.65
N SER A 249 7.96 -14.27 -9.51
CA SER A 249 7.78 -12.88 -9.11
C SER A 249 6.37 -12.56 -8.57
N LEU A 250 5.34 -13.33 -8.94
CA LEU A 250 3.96 -13.06 -8.55
C LEU A 250 3.72 -12.95 -7.04
N PRO A 251 4.31 -13.80 -6.18
CA PRO A 251 4.10 -13.74 -4.73
C PRO A 251 5.03 -12.76 -4.02
N MET A 252 6.10 -12.24 -4.67
CA MET A 252 7.19 -11.50 -4.02
C MET A 252 6.71 -10.31 -3.19
N PHE A 253 5.70 -9.60 -3.67
CA PHE A 253 5.17 -8.43 -2.97
C PHE A 253 4.56 -8.82 -1.62
N MET A 254 3.74 -9.89 -1.57
CA MET A 254 3.19 -10.38 -0.31
C MET A 254 4.25 -11.04 0.58
N LEU A 255 5.19 -11.78 -0.02
CA LEU A 255 6.32 -12.39 0.68
C LEU A 255 7.25 -11.35 1.34
N SER A 256 7.20 -10.11 0.89
CA SER A 256 7.98 -9.01 1.47
C SER A 256 7.44 -8.53 2.81
N PHE A 257 6.19 -8.86 3.16
CA PHE A 257 5.51 -8.39 4.38
C PHE A 257 5.09 -9.52 5.30
N PHE A 258 4.75 -10.69 4.76
CA PHE A 258 4.16 -11.78 5.53
C PHE A 258 4.93 -13.08 5.36
N GLU A 259 4.99 -13.85 6.44
CA GLU A 259 5.42 -15.23 6.39
C GLU A 259 4.39 -16.06 5.61
N ILE A 260 4.84 -16.79 4.59
CA ILE A 260 3.96 -17.62 3.77
C ILE A 260 3.46 -18.84 4.55
N PRO A 261 2.14 -19.09 4.62
CA PRO A 261 1.63 -20.31 5.21
C PRO A 261 2.09 -21.56 4.41
N ARG A 262 2.47 -22.61 5.11
CA ARG A 262 2.95 -23.88 4.48
C ARG A 262 2.00 -24.41 3.41
N GLY A 263 0.68 -24.37 3.66
CA GLY A 263 -0.31 -24.84 2.70
C GLY A 263 -0.36 -23.99 1.41
N VAL A 264 -0.13 -22.67 1.51
CA VAL A 264 -0.01 -21.78 0.34
C VAL A 264 1.28 -22.09 -0.43
N LEU A 265 2.41 -22.19 0.27
CA LEU A 265 3.69 -22.52 -0.33
C LEU A 265 3.61 -23.83 -1.16
N GLN A 266 3.05 -24.88 -0.58
CA GLN A 266 2.87 -26.17 -1.26
C GLN A 266 2.00 -26.04 -2.53
N ARG A 267 0.92 -25.25 -2.50
CA ARG A 267 0.09 -25.01 -3.69
C ARG A 267 0.82 -24.23 -4.77
N LEU A 268 1.55 -23.17 -4.39
CA LEU A 268 2.33 -22.39 -5.35
C LEU A 268 3.44 -23.24 -5.99
N ASP A 269 4.14 -24.06 -5.21
CA ASP A 269 5.16 -24.97 -5.74
C ASP A 269 4.55 -26.10 -6.59
N TYR A 270 3.35 -26.56 -6.26
CA TYR A 270 2.60 -27.46 -7.14
C TYR A 270 2.30 -26.83 -8.50
N TYR A 271 1.81 -25.59 -8.53
CA TYR A 271 1.54 -24.87 -9.80
C TYR A 271 2.82 -24.67 -10.61
N ARG A 272 3.92 -24.25 -9.97
CA ARG A 272 5.22 -24.03 -10.60
C ARG A 272 5.81 -25.32 -11.16
N SER A 273 5.82 -26.37 -10.38
CA SER A 273 6.30 -27.69 -10.78
C SER A 273 5.44 -28.30 -11.89
N SER A 274 4.12 -28.20 -11.77
CA SER A 274 3.20 -28.67 -12.81
C SER A 274 3.44 -27.96 -14.14
N PHE A 275 3.60 -26.64 -14.12
CA PHE A 275 3.91 -25.85 -15.34
C PHE A 275 5.25 -26.26 -15.97
N PHE A 276 6.26 -26.48 -15.15
CA PHE A 276 7.59 -26.88 -15.63
C PHE A 276 7.58 -28.25 -16.32
N TRP A 277 6.94 -29.26 -15.69
CA TRP A 277 6.96 -30.63 -16.17
C TRP A 277 5.88 -30.96 -17.21
N SER A 278 4.72 -30.32 -17.18
CA SER A 278 3.59 -30.66 -18.04
C SER A 278 3.46 -29.69 -19.22
N SER A 279 3.58 -30.22 -20.44
CA SER A 279 3.29 -29.47 -21.67
C SER A 279 1.81 -29.45 -22.00
N ASP A 280 1.01 -30.38 -21.44
CA ASP A 280 -0.40 -30.56 -21.72
C ASP A 280 -1.16 -30.92 -20.43
N SER A 281 -2.31 -30.30 -20.20
CA SER A 281 -3.11 -30.48 -18.99
C SER A 281 -3.74 -31.89 -18.87
N GLN A 282 -3.77 -32.65 -19.97
CA GLN A 282 -4.41 -33.96 -20.00
C GLN A 282 -3.48 -35.16 -19.75
N LYS A 283 -2.16 -34.99 -19.85
CA LYS A 283 -1.20 -36.08 -19.62
C LYS A 283 -0.35 -35.83 -18.37
N LYS A 284 -0.55 -36.66 -17.34
CA LYS A 284 0.37 -36.70 -16.18
C LYS A 284 1.75 -37.14 -16.68
N LYS A 285 2.70 -36.19 -16.75
CA LYS A 285 4.11 -36.56 -17.00
C LYS A 285 4.82 -36.89 -15.71
N TYR A 286 5.72 -37.87 -15.79
CA TYR A 286 6.60 -38.19 -14.68
C TYR A 286 7.49 -37.01 -14.33
N ARG A 287 7.58 -36.70 -13.03
CA ARG A 287 8.54 -35.73 -12.52
C ARG A 287 9.88 -36.44 -12.38
N LEU A 288 10.86 -36.07 -13.20
CA LEU A 288 12.14 -36.73 -13.27
C LEU A 288 12.99 -36.55 -12.01
N THR A 289 12.75 -35.49 -11.25
CA THR A 289 13.47 -35.20 -10.01
C THR A 289 12.58 -34.40 -9.01
N LYS A 290 12.99 -34.43 -7.75
CA LYS A 290 12.30 -33.65 -6.70
C LYS A 290 12.41 -32.15 -6.96
N TRP A 291 11.36 -31.40 -6.60
CA TRP A 291 11.30 -29.96 -6.79
C TRP A 291 12.44 -29.20 -6.11
N ASP A 292 12.84 -29.64 -4.91
CA ASP A 292 13.92 -29.03 -4.15
C ASP A 292 15.29 -29.11 -4.86
N TYR A 293 15.55 -30.17 -5.64
CA TYR A 293 16.78 -30.28 -6.45
C TYR A 293 16.76 -29.27 -7.61
N ILE A 294 15.61 -29.02 -8.21
CA ILE A 294 15.46 -28.01 -9.27
C ILE A 294 15.69 -26.60 -8.73
N CYS A 295 15.29 -26.35 -7.47
CA CYS A 295 15.48 -25.07 -6.80
C CYS A 295 16.93 -24.84 -6.34
N ARG A 296 17.83 -25.81 -6.40
CA ARG A 296 19.24 -25.60 -6.05
C ARG A 296 19.92 -24.63 -7.03
N PRO A 297 20.94 -23.90 -6.58
CA PRO A 297 21.81 -23.14 -7.46
C PRO A 297 22.42 -24.01 -8.58
N LYS A 298 22.76 -23.38 -9.70
CA LYS A 298 23.32 -24.09 -10.87
C LYS A 298 24.67 -24.75 -10.59
N ASP A 299 25.51 -24.11 -9.80
CA ASP A 299 26.79 -24.61 -9.31
C ASP A 299 26.65 -25.83 -8.37
N GLN A 300 25.46 -26.04 -7.82
CA GLN A 300 25.11 -27.20 -6.98
C GLN A 300 24.26 -28.25 -7.73
N GLY A 301 24.25 -28.22 -9.05
CA GLY A 301 23.54 -29.17 -9.90
C GLY A 301 22.04 -28.93 -10.03
N GLY A 302 21.52 -27.79 -9.59
CA GLY A 302 20.13 -27.37 -9.79
C GLY A 302 19.90 -26.56 -11.07
N LEU A 303 18.67 -26.12 -11.31
CA LEU A 303 18.31 -25.22 -12.41
C LEU A 303 18.23 -23.74 -11.99
N GLY A 304 18.52 -23.44 -10.73
CA GLY A 304 18.44 -22.08 -10.20
C GLY A 304 17.02 -21.52 -10.14
N VAL A 305 16.01 -22.38 -10.00
CA VAL A 305 14.63 -21.95 -9.75
C VAL A 305 14.54 -21.38 -8.34
N LEU A 306 13.95 -20.20 -8.23
CA LEU A 306 13.86 -19.50 -6.96
C LEU A 306 13.08 -20.32 -5.92
N ASN A 307 13.69 -20.61 -4.77
CA ASN A 307 13.00 -21.22 -3.64
C ASN A 307 12.19 -20.17 -2.89
N LEU A 308 10.85 -20.29 -2.89
CA LEU A 308 9.96 -19.28 -2.31
C LEU A 308 10.07 -19.18 -0.78
N ASP A 309 10.35 -20.29 -0.07
CA ASP A 309 10.53 -20.27 1.38
C ASP A 309 11.80 -19.50 1.78
N ILE A 310 12.92 -19.81 1.14
CA ILE A 310 14.19 -19.10 1.37
C ILE A 310 14.02 -17.62 1.01
N MET A 311 13.40 -17.33 -0.14
CA MET A 311 13.18 -15.96 -0.57
C MET A 311 12.29 -15.17 0.41
N ASN A 312 11.24 -15.80 0.95
CA ASN A 312 10.39 -15.17 1.95
C ASN A 312 11.19 -14.77 3.20
N ARG A 313 12.02 -15.69 3.71
CA ARG A 313 12.90 -15.41 4.87
C ARG A 313 13.88 -14.28 4.57
N CYS A 314 14.51 -14.28 3.40
CA CYS A 314 15.42 -13.21 2.98
C CYS A 314 14.70 -11.86 2.87
N LEU A 315 13.48 -11.84 2.31
CA LEU A 315 12.67 -10.63 2.17
C LEU A 315 12.21 -10.07 3.53
N LEU A 316 11.90 -10.93 4.49
CA LEU A 316 11.55 -10.52 5.85
C LEU A 316 12.78 -10.05 6.63
N SER A 317 13.94 -10.68 6.46
CA SER A 317 15.19 -10.30 7.13
C SER A 317 15.63 -8.87 6.81
N LYS A 318 15.28 -8.33 5.63
CA LYS A 318 15.58 -6.93 5.30
C LYS A 318 14.92 -5.92 6.25
N TRP A 319 13.74 -6.27 6.80
CA TRP A 319 13.06 -5.41 7.76
C TRP A 319 13.82 -5.34 9.09
N LEU A 320 14.38 -6.48 9.52
CA LEU A 320 15.23 -6.52 10.71
C LEU A 320 16.48 -5.65 10.52
N PHE A 321 17.15 -5.77 9.37
CA PHE A 321 18.29 -4.91 9.06
C PHE A 321 17.94 -3.41 9.09
N LYS A 322 16.82 -3.04 8.47
CA LYS A 322 16.33 -1.66 8.48
C LYS A 322 15.94 -1.18 9.88
N LEU A 323 15.35 -2.04 10.70
CA LEU A 323 14.98 -1.73 12.08
C LEU A 323 16.20 -1.39 12.93
N LEU A 324 17.31 -2.10 12.71
CA LEU A 324 18.55 -1.90 13.45
C LEU A 324 19.34 -0.66 13.01
N ASN A 325 19.33 -0.36 11.70
CA ASN A 325 20.22 0.65 11.10
C ASN A 325 19.52 1.94 10.66
N GLY A 326 18.22 2.09 10.88
CA GLY A 326 17.48 3.27 10.49
C GLY A 326 16.71 3.91 11.63
N ASP A 327 16.34 5.17 11.44
CA ASP A 327 15.45 5.92 12.29
C ASP A 327 14.26 6.46 11.49
N GLY A 328 13.07 6.33 12.06
CA GLY A 328 11.85 6.79 11.41
C GLY A 328 10.62 6.31 12.16
N LEU A 329 9.45 6.75 11.72
CA LEU A 329 8.18 6.49 12.38
C LEU A 329 7.93 4.98 12.63
N TRP A 330 8.14 4.13 11.62
CA TRP A 330 7.90 2.70 11.75
C TRP A 330 8.92 2.00 12.63
N GLN A 331 10.20 2.43 12.62
CA GLN A 331 11.23 1.90 13.51
C GLN A 331 10.91 2.23 14.96
N ASN A 332 10.54 3.48 15.25
CA ASN A 332 10.16 3.93 16.58
C ASN A 332 8.95 3.17 17.09
N LEU A 333 7.91 3.02 16.25
CA LEU A 333 6.73 2.24 16.59
C LEU A 333 7.09 0.79 16.97
N LEU A 334 7.91 0.10 16.15
CA LEU A 334 8.29 -1.28 16.43
C LEU A 334 9.22 -1.39 17.64
N ARG A 335 10.17 -0.46 17.82
CA ARG A 335 11.05 -0.43 19.01
C ARG A 335 10.23 -0.22 20.28
N ASN A 336 9.30 0.72 20.29
CA ASN A 336 8.43 1.00 21.44
C ASN A 336 7.51 -0.19 21.74
N LYS A 337 6.98 -0.85 20.70
CA LYS A 337 6.07 -1.98 20.87
C LYS A 337 6.78 -3.25 21.32
N TYR A 338 7.86 -3.62 20.65
CA TYR A 338 8.49 -4.93 20.81
C TYR A 338 9.76 -4.89 21.65
N LEU A 339 10.64 -3.92 21.45
CA LEU A 339 11.92 -3.87 22.15
C LEU A 339 11.81 -3.25 23.56
N LYS A 340 10.96 -2.23 23.74
CA LYS A 340 10.77 -1.54 25.03
C LYS A 340 12.11 -1.18 25.71
N GLY A 341 13.07 -0.70 24.91
CA GLY A 341 14.42 -0.35 25.37
C GLY A 341 15.38 -1.53 25.58
N LYS A 342 14.96 -2.78 25.33
CA LYS A 342 15.82 -3.96 25.43
C LYS A 342 16.53 -4.25 24.11
N PRO A 343 17.77 -4.76 24.13
CA PRO A 343 18.46 -5.20 22.92
C PRO A 343 17.75 -6.42 22.31
N LEU A 344 17.86 -6.55 20.99
CA LEU A 344 17.22 -7.62 20.24
C LEU A 344 17.58 -9.04 20.70
N SER A 345 18.81 -9.20 21.22
CA SER A 345 19.34 -10.47 21.76
C SER A 345 18.55 -11.01 22.96
N HIS A 346 17.79 -10.16 23.65
CA HIS A 346 16.96 -10.54 24.80
C HIS A 346 15.49 -10.83 24.44
N MET A 347 15.16 -10.82 23.15
CA MET A 347 13.80 -11.09 22.68
C MET A 347 13.55 -12.61 22.62
N SER A 348 12.61 -13.08 23.41
CA SER A 348 12.10 -14.46 23.25
C SER A 348 11.05 -14.50 22.15
N HIS A 349 11.14 -15.51 21.26
CA HIS A 349 10.12 -15.77 20.26
C HIS A 349 8.80 -16.13 20.95
N LYS A 350 7.78 -15.29 20.79
CA LYS A 350 6.41 -15.60 21.20
C LYS A 350 5.68 -16.21 19.99
N PRO A 351 5.25 -17.49 20.05
CA PRO A 351 4.43 -18.07 18.99
C PRO A 351 3.13 -17.26 18.84
N GLY A 352 2.82 -16.82 17.62
CA GLY A 352 1.57 -16.10 17.32
C GLY A 352 1.70 -14.60 17.06
N THR A 353 2.87 -13.99 17.25
CA THR A 353 3.16 -12.67 16.68
C THR A 353 3.45 -12.81 15.18
N SER A 354 2.76 -12.02 14.35
CA SER A 354 2.94 -11.98 12.89
C SER A 354 4.32 -11.51 12.47
#